data_483130920a17a8710f850b6db46c59b4
#
_entry.id   483130920a17a8710f850b6db46c59b4
#
_cell.length_a   1.000
_cell.length_b   1.000
_cell.length_c   1.000
_cell.angle_alpha   90.00
_cell.angle_beta   90.00
_cell.angle_gamma   90.00
#
_symmetry.space_group_name_H-M   'P 1'
#
loop_
_entity.id
_entity.type
_entity.pdbx_description
1 polymer ?
#
loop_
_entity_poly.entity_id
_entity_poly.type
_entity_poly.pdbx_seq_one_letter_code
_entity_poly.pdbx_strand_id
1 'polypeptide(L)'
;MHLDQHSYTTQGNIFVSRDVNKISLEAALEEVLLRLDSQRGGLLKSQYEYPGRYTRWAIGFVNPPLELSTRDHTFTLTAHNQRGIILLEYLTEALSNLSELATLERKGDQLFGLIKPIEGLFSEEERSRQPSVLNVVREIIRLFSSSEDKHLGLYGAFGYDLVFQFEQMSKRQQRGEDQRDLVLYFPDELLIADYYQQQGYRLQYEF
;
A
#
# COMPACT_ATOMS: atom_id res chain seq x y z
N MET A 1 10.75 -1.76 -26.12
CA MET A 1 11.64 -0.60 -26.28
C MET A 1 11.82 0.01 -24.89
N HIS A 2 12.99 -0.21 -24.26
CA HIS A 2 13.36 0.42 -22.99
C HIS A 2 13.29 1.93 -23.15
N LEU A 3 12.54 2.61 -22.30
CA LEU A 3 12.35 4.04 -22.41
C LEU A 3 13.21 4.82 -21.46
N ASP A 4 13.37 4.34 -20.25
CA ASP A 4 14.06 5.11 -19.22
C ASP A 4 14.40 4.22 -18.02
N GLN A 5 15.67 4.08 -17.74
CA GLN A 5 16.13 3.58 -16.44
C GLN A 5 16.52 4.79 -15.61
N HIS A 6 15.86 4.98 -14.51
CA HIS A 6 16.07 6.10 -13.61
C HIS A 6 16.32 5.61 -12.19
N SER A 7 17.36 6.13 -11.55
CA SER A 7 17.69 5.78 -10.18
C SER A 7 17.63 7.01 -9.29
N TYR A 8 17.06 6.85 -8.11
CA TYR A 8 16.88 7.94 -7.14
C TYR A 8 16.95 7.40 -5.71
N THR A 9 17.03 8.31 -4.75
CA THR A 9 16.96 7.98 -3.34
C THR A 9 15.66 8.50 -2.75
N THR A 10 14.97 7.67 -1.98
CA THR A 10 13.73 8.05 -1.28
C THR A 10 14.01 8.86 -0.03
N GLN A 11 12.96 9.42 0.60
CA GLN A 11 13.08 10.11 1.90
C GLN A 11 13.58 9.20 3.03
N GLY A 12 13.36 7.90 2.93
CA GLY A 12 13.90 6.90 3.85
C GLY A 12 15.33 6.45 3.54
N ASN A 13 16.05 7.15 2.64
CA ASN A 13 17.40 6.79 2.18
C ASN A 13 17.48 5.42 1.48
N ILE A 14 16.40 4.98 0.87
CA ILE A 14 16.39 3.76 0.06
C ILE A 14 16.80 4.14 -1.37
N PHE A 15 17.83 3.47 -1.89
CA PHE A 15 18.20 3.59 -3.29
C PHE A 15 17.23 2.76 -4.13
N VAL A 16 16.60 3.39 -5.11
CA VAL A 16 15.61 2.76 -5.99
C VAL A 16 16.05 2.90 -7.43
N SER A 17 16.06 1.80 -8.16
CA SER A 17 16.17 1.80 -9.62
C SER A 17 14.81 1.47 -10.22
N ARG A 18 14.34 2.33 -11.13
CA ARG A 18 13.06 2.18 -11.82
C ARG A 18 13.28 2.03 -13.32
N ASP A 19 12.78 0.93 -13.88
CA ASP A 19 12.68 0.72 -15.31
C ASP A 19 11.27 1.01 -15.82
N VAL A 20 11.15 1.76 -16.91
CA VAL A 20 9.87 2.06 -17.56
C VAL A 20 9.86 1.50 -18.97
N ASN A 21 8.95 0.58 -19.24
CA ASN A 21 8.75 -0.03 -20.56
C ASN A 21 7.37 0.34 -21.11
N LYS A 22 7.31 0.84 -22.36
CA LYS A 22 6.03 1.01 -23.07
C LYS A 22 5.50 -0.34 -23.51
N ILE A 23 4.22 -0.55 -23.26
CA ILE A 23 3.45 -1.71 -23.73
C ILE A 23 2.15 -1.21 -24.37
N SER A 24 1.37 -2.07 -25.03
CA SER A 24 0.05 -1.64 -25.49
C SER A 24 -0.89 -1.43 -24.31
N LEU A 25 -1.91 -0.62 -24.52
CA LEU A 25 -2.94 -0.35 -23.51
C LEU A 25 -3.65 -1.63 -23.10
N GLU A 26 -3.99 -2.47 -24.05
CA GLU A 26 -4.66 -3.75 -23.86
C GLU A 26 -3.77 -4.73 -23.11
N ALA A 27 -2.50 -4.86 -23.50
CA ALA A 27 -1.55 -5.75 -22.84
C ALA A 27 -1.36 -5.45 -21.36
N ALA A 28 -1.38 -4.16 -20.97
CA ALA A 28 -1.28 -3.75 -19.57
C ALA A 28 -2.42 -4.30 -18.71
N LEU A 29 -3.64 -4.36 -19.26
CA LEU A 29 -4.82 -4.84 -18.55
C LEU A 29 -4.98 -6.35 -18.62
N GLU A 30 -4.78 -6.94 -19.81
CA GLU A 30 -4.92 -8.38 -20.01
C GLU A 30 -3.96 -9.19 -19.15
N GLU A 31 -2.71 -8.75 -19.05
CA GLU A 31 -1.72 -9.43 -18.22
C GLU A 31 -2.13 -9.49 -16.74
N VAL A 32 -2.65 -8.39 -16.20
CA VAL A 32 -3.15 -8.35 -14.83
C VAL A 32 -4.34 -9.28 -14.66
N LEU A 33 -5.34 -9.16 -15.55
CA LEU A 33 -6.58 -9.94 -15.45
C LEU A 33 -6.34 -11.44 -15.53
N LEU A 34 -5.47 -11.90 -16.43
CA LEU A 34 -5.13 -13.32 -16.58
C LEU A 34 -4.43 -13.91 -15.34
N ARG A 35 -3.71 -13.09 -14.58
CA ARG A 35 -2.94 -13.53 -13.42
C ARG A 35 -3.71 -13.42 -12.11
N LEU A 36 -4.68 -12.51 -11.99
CA LEU A 36 -5.44 -12.27 -10.74
C LEU A 36 -6.29 -13.46 -10.31
N ASP A 37 -6.72 -14.34 -11.22
CA ASP A 37 -7.49 -15.54 -10.87
C ASP A 37 -6.69 -16.56 -10.04
N SER A 38 -5.35 -16.52 -10.14
CA SER A 38 -4.46 -17.50 -9.51
C SER A 38 -3.38 -16.89 -8.62
N GLN A 39 -3.19 -15.56 -8.69
CA GLN A 39 -2.11 -14.86 -8.00
C GLN A 39 -2.65 -13.67 -7.22
N ARG A 40 -1.97 -13.34 -6.12
CA ARG A 40 -2.28 -12.15 -5.33
C ARG A 40 -1.98 -10.89 -6.12
N GLY A 41 -2.85 -9.90 -6.03
CA GLY A 41 -2.67 -8.64 -6.74
C GLY A 41 -3.91 -7.76 -6.67
N GLY A 42 -3.96 -6.77 -7.53
CA GLY A 42 -5.10 -5.87 -7.64
C GLY A 42 -5.14 -5.13 -8.97
N LEU A 43 -6.35 -4.76 -9.38
CA LEU A 43 -6.61 -3.88 -10.50
C LEU A 43 -7.52 -2.74 -10.05
N LEU A 44 -6.98 -1.54 -10.03
CA LEU A 44 -7.68 -0.30 -9.72
C LEU A 44 -8.08 0.37 -11.03
N LYS A 45 -9.35 0.25 -11.40
CA LYS A 45 -9.90 0.81 -12.64
C LYS A 45 -11.24 1.47 -12.35
N SER A 46 -11.40 2.71 -12.81
CA SER A 46 -12.69 3.38 -12.81
C SER A 46 -13.32 3.29 -14.19
N GLN A 47 -14.60 2.94 -14.25
CA GLN A 47 -15.43 2.96 -15.47
C GLN A 47 -16.42 4.13 -15.47
N TYR A 48 -16.44 4.93 -14.41
CA TYR A 48 -17.34 6.06 -14.31
C TYR A 48 -16.80 7.23 -15.13
N GLU A 49 -17.45 7.49 -16.25
CA GLU A 49 -17.16 8.63 -17.11
C GLU A 49 -17.72 9.93 -16.50
N TYR A 50 -16.91 10.58 -15.68
CA TYR A 50 -17.12 11.97 -15.35
C TYR A 50 -16.10 12.78 -16.16
N PRO A 51 -16.55 13.64 -17.10
CA PRO A 51 -15.63 14.36 -17.99
C PRO A 51 -14.49 15.04 -17.21
N GLY A 52 -13.27 14.58 -17.41
CA GLY A 52 -12.05 15.16 -16.87
C GLY A 52 -11.61 14.71 -15.48
N ARG A 53 -12.28 13.77 -14.77
CA ARG A 53 -11.92 13.45 -13.38
C ARG A 53 -11.46 12.01 -13.05
N TYR A 54 -12.03 10.95 -13.62
CA TYR A 54 -11.83 9.61 -13.04
C TYR A 54 -11.43 8.49 -14.00
N THR A 55 -11.42 8.73 -15.29
CA THR A 55 -11.27 7.68 -16.31
C THR A 55 -9.88 7.61 -16.93
N ARG A 56 -8.91 8.37 -16.41
CA ARG A 56 -7.60 8.45 -17.06
C ARG A 56 -6.76 7.21 -16.88
N TRP A 57 -6.78 6.63 -15.67
CA TRP A 57 -5.82 5.60 -15.29
C TRP A 57 -6.50 4.28 -14.92
N ALA A 58 -5.90 3.17 -15.35
CA ALA A 58 -6.01 1.90 -14.66
C ALA A 58 -4.63 1.48 -14.19
N ILE A 59 -4.52 1.01 -12.94
CA ILE A 59 -3.26 0.58 -12.34
C ILE A 59 -3.47 -0.85 -11.83
N GLY A 60 -2.63 -1.76 -12.28
CA GLY A 60 -2.63 -3.14 -11.88
C GLY A 60 -1.28 -3.60 -11.38
N PHE A 61 -1.29 -4.59 -10.49
CA PHE A 61 -0.09 -5.26 -9.99
C PHE A 61 -0.41 -6.71 -9.62
N VAL A 62 0.60 -7.56 -9.67
CA VAL A 62 0.49 -8.98 -9.34
C VAL A 62 1.74 -9.41 -8.59
N ASN A 63 1.57 -10.32 -7.62
CA ASN A 63 2.64 -10.82 -6.74
C ASN A 63 3.44 -9.71 -6.01
N PRO A 64 2.76 -8.78 -5.34
CA PRO A 64 3.45 -7.72 -4.60
C PRO A 64 4.34 -8.33 -3.52
N PRO A 65 5.56 -7.81 -3.29
CA PRO A 65 6.47 -8.31 -2.27
C PRO A 65 5.94 -8.15 -0.84
N LEU A 66 5.16 -7.09 -0.57
CA LEU A 66 4.63 -6.82 0.78
C LEU A 66 3.12 -6.58 0.77
N GLU A 67 2.48 -7.02 1.85
CA GLU A 67 1.09 -6.72 2.21
C GLU A 67 1.04 -6.12 3.61
N LEU A 68 0.36 -4.98 3.76
CA LEU A 68 -0.05 -4.42 5.04
C LEU A 68 -1.53 -4.71 5.23
N SER A 69 -1.89 -5.44 6.27
CA SER A 69 -3.27 -5.65 6.69
C SER A 69 -3.48 -5.17 8.12
N THR A 70 -4.68 -4.65 8.43
CA THR A 70 -4.99 -4.18 9.77
C THR A 70 -6.34 -4.69 10.25
N ARG A 71 -6.46 -4.82 11.56
CA ARG A 71 -7.70 -5.10 12.25
C ARG A 71 -7.69 -4.40 13.62
N ASP A 72 -8.70 -3.57 13.84
CA ASP A 72 -8.75 -2.73 15.03
C ASP A 72 -7.43 -1.95 15.20
N HIS A 73 -6.76 -1.98 16.32
CA HIS A 73 -5.48 -1.30 16.57
C HIS A 73 -4.25 -2.13 16.22
N THR A 74 -4.43 -3.30 15.60
CA THR A 74 -3.30 -4.16 15.20
C THR A 74 -3.02 -4.05 13.70
N PHE A 75 -1.77 -4.26 13.34
CA PHE A 75 -1.36 -4.42 11.94
C PHE A 75 -0.42 -5.61 11.77
N THR A 76 -0.43 -6.14 10.56
CA THR A 76 0.52 -7.15 10.12
C THR A 76 1.09 -6.73 8.77
N LEU A 77 2.43 -6.65 8.69
CA LEU A 77 3.15 -6.59 7.42
C LEU A 77 3.62 -8.00 7.08
N THR A 78 3.25 -8.51 5.91
CA THR A 78 3.61 -9.85 5.43
C THR A 78 4.48 -9.74 4.18
N ALA A 79 5.65 -10.38 4.22
CA ALA A 79 6.49 -10.56 3.04
C ALA A 79 6.05 -11.80 2.25
N HIS A 80 5.87 -11.65 0.94
CA HIS A 80 5.38 -12.73 0.07
C HIS A 80 6.48 -13.37 -0.79
N ASN A 81 7.67 -12.75 -0.83
CA ASN A 81 8.82 -13.24 -1.57
C ASN A 81 10.12 -12.73 -0.93
N GLN A 82 11.27 -13.12 -1.50
CA GLN A 82 12.58 -12.74 -0.98
C GLN A 82 12.80 -11.22 -0.94
N ARG A 83 12.30 -10.49 -1.93
CA ARG A 83 12.37 -9.01 -1.96
C ARG A 83 11.55 -8.42 -0.82
N GLY A 84 10.37 -8.98 -0.55
CA GLY A 84 9.55 -8.61 0.60
C GLY A 84 10.24 -8.85 1.94
N ILE A 85 11.04 -9.92 2.08
CA ILE A 85 11.82 -10.18 3.29
C ILE A 85 12.85 -9.06 3.54
N ILE A 86 13.56 -8.61 2.50
CA ILE A 86 14.54 -7.51 2.60
C ILE A 86 13.83 -6.21 3.00
N LEU A 87 12.73 -5.88 2.34
CA LEU A 87 11.92 -4.70 2.67
C LEU A 87 11.35 -4.77 4.10
N LEU A 88 10.91 -5.96 4.54
CA LEU A 88 10.39 -6.17 5.87
C LEU A 88 11.46 -5.97 6.95
N GLU A 89 12.70 -6.35 6.68
CA GLU A 89 13.84 -6.11 7.58
C GLU A 89 14.07 -4.61 7.79
N TYR A 90 14.15 -3.87 6.70
CA TYR A 90 14.26 -2.41 6.73
C TYR A 90 13.09 -1.76 7.48
N LEU A 91 11.84 -2.17 7.18
CA LEU A 91 10.66 -1.63 7.83
C LEU A 91 10.59 -1.99 9.32
N THR A 92 11.11 -3.15 9.74
CA THR A 92 11.19 -3.52 11.16
C THR A 92 12.03 -2.51 11.93
N GLU A 93 13.18 -2.13 11.40
CA GLU A 93 14.07 -1.13 12.02
C GLU A 93 13.42 0.26 11.99
N ALA A 94 12.92 0.70 10.84
CA ALA A 94 12.33 2.02 10.68
C ALA A 94 11.11 2.23 11.59
N LEU A 95 10.20 1.25 11.63
CA LEU A 95 8.98 1.33 12.43
C LEU A 95 9.24 1.18 13.93
N SER A 96 10.37 0.58 14.36
CA SER A 96 10.72 0.47 15.78
C SER A 96 10.83 1.84 16.48
N ASN A 97 11.08 2.90 15.72
CA ASN A 97 11.19 4.26 16.21
C ASN A 97 9.84 5.01 16.24
N LEU A 98 8.76 4.39 15.79
CA LEU A 98 7.45 5.03 15.74
C LEU A 98 6.84 5.11 17.13
N SER A 99 6.67 6.33 17.65
CA SER A 99 6.21 6.60 19.03
C SER A 99 4.79 6.11 19.31
N GLU A 100 3.98 5.93 18.29
CA GLU A 100 2.59 5.48 18.35
C GLU A 100 2.43 3.98 18.57
N LEU A 101 3.53 3.20 18.44
CA LEU A 101 3.48 1.76 18.67
C LEU A 101 3.58 1.41 20.16
N ALA A 102 2.71 0.51 20.61
CA ALA A 102 2.82 -0.15 21.91
C ALA A 102 3.77 -1.35 21.83
N THR A 103 3.66 -2.15 20.77
CA THR A 103 4.53 -3.31 20.52
C THR A 103 4.84 -3.46 19.05
N LEU A 104 6.00 -4.04 18.75
CA LEU A 104 6.41 -4.44 17.42
C LEU A 104 7.19 -5.76 17.54
N GLU A 105 6.75 -6.80 16.86
CA GLU A 105 7.35 -8.13 16.93
C GLU A 105 7.46 -8.75 15.54
N ARG A 106 8.66 -9.18 15.16
CA ARG A 106 8.88 -9.91 13.90
C ARG A 106 8.88 -11.43 14.14
N LYS A 107 8.12 -12.16 13.32
CA LYS A 107 8.07 -13.62 13.30
C LYS A 107 8.20 -14.11 11.86
N GLY A 108 9.38 -14.55 11.49
CA GLY A 108 9.67 -15.04 10.14
C GLY A 108 9.44 -13.97 9.06
N ASP A 109 8.47 -14.23 8.20
CA ASP A 109 8.06 -13.37 7.08
C ASP A 109 6.96 -12.35 7.47
N GLN A 110 6.65 -12.22 8.76
CA GLN A 110 5.63 -11.30 9.25
C GLN A 110 6.16 -10.38 10.35
N LEU A 111 5.67 -9.15 10.33
CA LEU A 111 5.89 -8.14 11.37
C LEU A 111 4.53 -7.73 11.94
N PHE A 112 4.34 -8.00 13.22
CA PHE A 112 3.13 -7.69 13.96
C PHE A 112 3.34 -6.42 14.78
N GLY A 113 2.36 -5.53 14.76
CA GLY A 113 2.39 -4.35 15.60
C GLY A 113 1.04 -4.04 16.22
N LEU A 114 1.10 -3.40 17.39
CA LEU A 114 -0.04 -2.88 18.14
C LEU A 114 0.14 -1.38 18.28
N ILE A 115 -0.87 -0.61 17.89
CA ILE A 115 -0.96 0.83 18.14
C ILE A 115 -1.31 1.06 19.59
N LYS A 116 -0.72 2.09 20.22
CA LYS A 116 -1.05 2.49 21.58
C LYS A 116 -2.54 2.76 21.72
N PRO A 117 -3.18 2.24 22.78
CA PRO A 117 -4.58 2.52 23.02
C PRO A 117 -4.80 4.02 23.26
N ILE A 118 -5.94 4.50 22.80
CA ILE A 118 -6.37 5.87 23.03
C ILE A 118 -7.06 5.90 24.39
N GLU A 119 -6.53 6.69 25.33
CA GLU A 119 -7.11 6.89 26.65
C GLU A 119 -7.67 8.30 26.78
N GLY A 120 -8.93 8.43 27.18
CA GLY A 120 -9.59 9.71 27.43
C GLY A 120 -10.66 10.10 26.42
N LEU A 121 -11.30 11.24 26.70
CA LEU A 121 -12.27 11.89 25.81
C LEU A 121 -11.55 13.03 25.07
N PHE A 122 -11.64 13.03 23.77
CA PHE A 122 -11.01 14.01 22.91
C PHE A 122 -12.05 14.82 22.14
N SER A 123 -11.74 16.07 21.87
CA SER A 123 -12.51 16.87 20.93
C SER A 123 -12.40 16.27 19.50
N GLU A 124 -13.33 16.64 18.62
CA GLU A 124 -13.35 16.12 17.24
C GLU A 124 -12.03 16.41 16.48
N GLU A 125 -11.44 17.58 16.72
CA GLU A 125 -10.16 17.95 16.13
C GLU A 125 -8.98 17.13 16.68
N GLU A 126 -9.01 16.79 17.96
CA GLU A 126 -7.97 16.00 18.61
C GLU A 126 -8.06 14.51 18.25
N ARG A 127 -9.26 13.97 17.98
CA ARG A 127 -9.46 12.57 17.59
C ARG A 127 -8.68 12.20 16.34
N SER A 128 -8.64 13.07 15.34
CA SER A 128 -7.90 12.83 14.09
C SER A 128 -6.38 12.77 14.26
N ARG A 129 -5.86 13.27 15.40
CA ARG A 129 -4.43 13.28 15.74
C ARG A 129 -4.00 12.11 16.62
N GLN A 130 -4.97 11.31 17.09
CA GLN A 130 -4.67 10.19 17.96
C GLN A 130 -3.91 9.08 17.21
N PRO A 131 -3.12 8.26 17.93
CA PRO A 131 -2.46 7.10 17.34
C PRO A 131 -3.46 6.18 16.62
N SER A 132 -3.15 5.80 15.40
CA SER A 132 -3.96 4.90 14.59
C SER A 132 -3.09 4.09 13.64
N VAL A 133 -3.62 3.05 13.04
CA VAL A 133 -2.90 2.27 12.00
C VAL A 133 -2.50 3.14 10.81
N LEU A 134 -3.14 4.29 10.61
CA LEU A 134 -2.75 5.24 9.57
C LEU A 134 -1.39 5.90 9.83
N ASN A 135 -0.88 5.91 11.07
CA ASN A 135 0.49 6.37 11.35
C ASN A 135 1.51 5.42 10.70
N VAL A 136 1.27 4.10 10.75
CA VAL A 136 2.10 3.11 10.06
C VAL A 136 2.04 3.30 8.54
N VAL A 137 0.83 3.49 7.99
CA VAL A 137 0.63 3.77 6.56
C VAL A 137 1.41 5.02 6.13
N ARG A 138 1.27 6.12 6.87
CA ARG A 138 1.97 7.40 6.58
C ARG A 138 3.48 7.25 6.66
N GLU A 139 3.98 6.51 7.66
CA GLU A 139 5.42 6.28 7.80
C GLU A 139 5.97 5.45 6.63
N ILE A 140 5.31 4.38 6.22
CA ILE A 140 5.71 3.61 5.04
C ILE A 140 5.72 4.51 3.79
N ILE A 141 4.65 5.29 3.57
CA ILE A 141 4.60 6.23 2.45
C ILE A 141 5.77 7.22 2.52
N ARG A 142 6.05 7.80 3.68
CA ARG A 142 7.16 8.74 3.87
C ARG A 142 8.50 8.11 3.51
N LEU A 143 8.76 6.89 4.00
CA LEU A 143 10.02 6.18 3.77
C LEU A 143 10.30 5.92 2.29
N PHE A 144 9.26 5.59 1.51
CA PHE A 144 9.40 5.28 0.09
C PHE A 144 9.08 6.45 -0.85
N SER A 145 8.68 7.62 -0.31
CA SER A 145 8.36 8.78 -1.15
C SER A 145 9.58 9.43 -1.77
N SER A 146 9.43 9.91 -3.01
CA SER A 146 10.40 10.74 -3.73
C SER A 146 9.66 11.74 -4.62
N SER A 147 10.25 12.92 -4.86
CA SER A 147 9.74 13.88 -5.83
C SER A 147 9.92 13.37 -7.28
N GLU A 148 10.79 12.36 -7.48
CA GLU A 148 11.15 11.82 -8.79
C GLU A 148 10.24 10.68 -9.24
N ASP A 149 9.42 10.12 -8.33
CA ASP A 149 8.48 9.05 -8.64
C ASP A 149 7.13 9.25 -7.93
N LYS A 150 6.06 9.18 -8.72
CA LYS A 150 4.68 9.33 -8.25
C LYS A 150 3.96 8.00 -8.07
N HIS A 151 4.57 6.90 -8.52
CA HIS A 151 3.93 5.61 -8.61
C HIS A 151 4.41 4.61 -7.55
N LEU A 152 5.61 4.80 -7.01
CA LEU A 152 6.09 3.95 -5.91
C LEU A 152 5.27 4.23 -4.64
N GLY A 153 4.61 3.22 -4.10
CA GLY A 153 3.78 3.38 -2.91
C GLY A 153 2.85 2.22 -2.62
N LEU A 154 1.84 2.48 -1.82
CA LEU A 154 0.86 1.51 -1.35
C LEU A 154 -0.41 1.55 -2.19
N TYR A 155 -0.91 0.37 -2.58
CA TYR A 155 -2.11 0.19 -3.40
C TYR A 155 -3.05 -0.82 -2.75
N GLY A 156 -4.34 -0.51 -2.67
CA GLY A 156 -5.31 -1.43 -2.07
C GLY A 156 -6.60 -0.76 -1.68
N ALA A 157 -7.22 -1.22 -0.60
CA ALA A 157 -8.52 -0.76 -0.18
C ALA A 157 -8.59 -0.52 1.34
N PHE A 158 -9.40 0.45 1.72
CA PHE A 158 -9.81 0.74 3.08
C PHE A 158 -11.21 0.18 3.30
N GLY A 159 -11.37 -0.64 4.34
CA GLY A 159 -12.66 -1.14 4.77
C GLY A 159 -13.42 -0.06 5.54
N TYR A 160 -14.75 -0.14 5.51
CA TYR A 160 -15.60 0.82 6.22
C TYR A 160 -15.36 0.81 7.74
N ASP A 161 -15.04 -0.36 8.30
CA ASP A 161 -14.82 -0.55 9.74
C ASP A 161 -13.60 0.18 10.29
N LEU A 162 -12.73 0.72 9.42
CA LEU A 162 -11.64 1.60 9.85
C LEU A 162 -12.14 2.82 10.65
N VAL A 163 -13.39 3.23 10.45
CA VAL A 163 -14.03 4.32 11.20
C VAL A 163 -14.04 4.08 12.71
N PHE A 164 -14.11 2.81 13.15
CA PHE A 164 -14.11 2.47 14.59
C PHE A 164 -12.81 2.77 15.31
N GLN A 165 -11.73 3.10 14.59
CA GLN A 165 -10.50 3.59 15.22
C GLN A 165 -10.62 5.06 15.66
N PHE A 166 -11.54 5.80 15.07
CA PHE A 166 -11.71 7.24 15.31
C PHE A 166 -13.00 7.57 16.05
N GLU A 167 -14.03 6.73 15.90
CA GLU A 167 -15.35 6.96 16.46
C GLU A 167 -15.69 5.89 17.50
N GLN A 168 -16.06 6.32 18.70
CA GLN A 168 -16.54 5.44 19.76
C GLN A 168 -18.00 5.05 19.49
N MET A 169 -18.20 4.06 18.66
CA MET A 169 -19.51 3.51 18.35
C MET A 169 -19.58 2.04 18.75
N SER A 170 -20.74 1.62 19.27
CA SER A 170 -20.96 0.19 19.56
C SER A 170 -21.15 -0.60 18.28
N LYS A 171 -20.35 -1.65 18.10
CA LYS A 171 -20.51 -2.59 16.99
C LYS A 171 -21.77 -3.44 17.25
N ARG A 172 -22.74 -3.38 16.32
CA ARG A 172 -24.00 -4.14 16.43
C ARG A 172 -23.87 -5.60 16.01
N GLN A 173 -22.89 -5.90 15.16
CA GLN A 173 -22.63 -7.24 14.63
C GLN A 173 -21.24 -7.70 15.02
N GLN A 174 -21.10 -9.01 15.23
CA GLN A 174 -19.77 -9.62 15.40
C GLN A 174 -19.06 -9.62 14.04
N ARG A 175 -17.79 -9.26 14.06
CA ARG A 175 -16.93 -9.28 12.88
C ARG A 175 -16.42 -10.70 12.64
N GLY A 176 -16.42 -11.13 11.38
CA GLY A 176 -15.73 -12.36 10.96
C GLY A 176 -14.23 -12.32 11.28
N GLU A 177 -13.61 -13.48 11.45
CA GLU A 177 -12.17 -13.56 11.75
C GLU A 177 -11.29 -13.04 10.62
N ASP A 178 -11.74 -13.17 9.38
CA ASP A 178 -11.09 -12.74 8.14
C ASP A 178 -11.33 -11.27 7.78
N GLN A 179 -12.23 -10.58 8.50
CA GLN A 179 -12.57 -9.18 8.23
C GLN A 179 -11.44 -8.25 8.64
N ARG A 180 -10.99 -7.42 7.70
CA ARG A 180 -9.89 -6.48 7.85
C ARG A 180 -10.38 -5.04 7.67
N ASP A 181 -9.69 -4.08 8.32
CA ASP A 181 -10.01 -2.66 8.22
C ASP A 181 -9.34 -1.99 7.03
N LEU A 182 -8.19 -2.50 6.63
CA LEU A 182 -7.54 -2.17 5.36
C LEU A 182 -6.65 -3.33 4.90
N VAL A 183 -6.44 -3.38 3.59
CA VAL A 183 -5.39 -4.19 2.97
C VAL A 183 -4.71 -3.35 1.91
N LEU A 184 -3.41 -3.11 2.10
CA LEU A 184 -2.57 -2.35 1.18
C LEU A 184 -1.37 -3.20 0.77
N TYR A 185 -1.07 -3.19 -0.50
CA TYR A 185 0.08 -3.86 -1.09
C TYR A 185 1.15 -2.84 -1.47
N PHE A 186 2.40 -3.23 -1.34
CA PHE A 186 3.55 -2.50 -1.86
C PHE A 186 4.13 -3.27 -3.04
N PRO A 187 3.70 -2.98 -4.27
CA PRO A 187 4.17 -3.67 -5.47
C PRO A 187 5.54 -3.16 -5.91
N ASP A 188 6.34 -4.07 -6.45
CA ASP A 188 7.61 -3.80 -7.13
C ASP A 188 7.48 -3.82 -8.67
N GLU A 189 6.29 -4.16 -9.17
CA GLU A 189 5.90 -4.04 -10.57
C GLU A 189 4.50 -3.43 -10.67
N LEU A 190 4.35 -2.42 -11.53
CA LEU A 190 3.08 -1.80 -11.85
C LEU A 190 2.81 -1.86 -13.34
N LEU A 191 1.59 -2.24 -13.70
CA LEU A 191 1.05 -2.14 -15.04
C LEU A 191 0.06 -0.98 -15.08
N ILE A 192 0.35 0.04 -15.87
CA ILE A 192 -0.42 1.28 -15.91
C ILE A 192 -0.98 1.46 -17.32
N ALA A 193 -2.30 1.62 -17.42
CA ALA A 193 -2.98 2.03 -18.64
C ALA A 193 -3.36 3.51 -18.55
N ASP A 194 -2.79 4.36 -19.42
CA ASP A 194 -3.18 5.77 -19.58
C ASP A 194 -4.14 5.91 -20.76
N TYR A 195 -5.43 6.00 -20.47
CA TYR A 195 -6.47 6.13 -21.50
C TYR A 195 -6.43 7.48 -22.23
N TYR A 196 -5.87 8.49 -21.62
CA TYR A 196 -5.72 9.80 -22.26
C TYR A 196 -4.60 9.77 -23.34
N GLN A 197 -3.48 9.11 -23.01
CA GLN A 197 -2.37 8.95 -23.94
C GLN A 197 -2.52 7.73 -24.87
N GLN A 198 -3.53 6.90 -24.65
CA GLN A 198 -3.72 5.61 -25.35
C GLN A 198 -2.46 4.73 -25.28
N GLN A 199 -1.83 4.70 -24.10
CA GLN A 199 -0.56 4.04 -23.90
C GLN A 199 -0.54 3.22 -22.60
N GLY A 200 0.02 2.02 -22.65
CA GLY A 200 0.35 1.21 -21.49
C GLY A 200 1.81 1.37 -21.07
N TYR A 201 2.07 1.20 -19.79
CA TYR A 201 3.41 1.23 -19.20
C TYR A 201 3.57 0.08 -18.22
N ARG A 202 4.76 -0.54 -18.24
CA ARG A 202 5.23 -1.42 -17.15
C ARG A 202 6.34 -0.69 -16.42
N LEU A 203 6.15 -0.49 -15.12
CA LEU A 203 7.14 0.05 -14.20
C LEU A 203 7.66 -1.10 -13.35
N GLN A 204 8.97 -1.25 -13.27
CA GLN A 204 9.63 -2.25 -12.44
C GLN A 204 10.62 -1.57 -11.52
N TYR A 205 10.62 -1.97 -10.25
CA TYR A 205 11.42 -1.37 -9.19
C TYR A 205 12.42 -2.37 -8.60
N GLU A 206 13.63 -1.91 -8.36
CA GLU A 206 14.66 -2.61 -7.59
C GLU A 206 15.09 -1.72 -6.42
N PHE A 207 15.31 -2.36 -5.26
CA PHE A 207 15.62 -1.71 -3.99
C PHE A 207 16.95 -2.22 -3.45
#